data_283efd29d0acc435f3a2c7b1b8ca9065
#
_entry.id   283efd29d0acc435f3a2c7b1b8ca9065
#
_cell.length_a   1.000
_cell.length_b   1.000
_cell.length_c   1.000
_cell.angle_alpha   90.00
_cell.angle_beta   90.00
_cell.angle_gamma   90.00
#
_symmetry.space_group_name_H-M   'P 1'
#
loop_
_entity.id
_entity.type
_entity.pdbx_description
1 polymer ?
#
loop_
_entity_poly.entity_id
_entity_poly.type
_entity_poly.pdbx_seq_one_letter_code
_entity_poly.pdbx_strand_id
1 'polypeptide(L)'
;VMHVSRSSLSPVVALTAALALCLGAAPARAQVSRTLSTPGPTAQAQKVYNLLTDLENNSRNGGTKQTIMGQHCEAQKEAYAGEYWVKVGDISGRRPGFVELDFGPGNYHSTYSEPYVDYAVGFARDRFIYGEGIVGFSFHQSYPGASVKSWENTFRQSWMDYNWMGRVINWQANTAEYQALLRDLSFAADKLTVLRDAGVPVLFRPFHEMNKKGSASPFWWANQDPYQYKQLWNIAHDYLVKTRGLKNLIFVWSPYEWDGTYGGDASVYYPGSDRVDVVAVDIYHGNPYFPAQFYTGLAGYNKPRMVAETDKLPVRWGDSRYGTVSELDARPWAIYSVWGDSLVYNLGTTSPNDWNVSSNYKAIKDTYGYYGTYWRVLTGGSNATYNWAALR
;
A
#
# COMPACT_ATOMS: atom_id res chain seq x y z
N VAL A 1 51.74 43.65 -77.22
CA VAL A 1 52.00 42.35 -76.59
C VAL A 1 51.06 42.26 -75.36
N MET A 2 49.95 41.55 -75.53
CA MET A 2 49.02 41.37 -74.49
C MET A 2 49.27 40.01 -73.78
N HIS A 3 49.38 40.02 -72.47
CA HIS A 3 49.48 38.83 -71.63
C HIS A 3 48.07 38.47 -71.15
N VAL A 4 47.59 37.26 -71.51
CA VAL A 4 46.39 36.70 -71.08
C VAL A 4 46.66 35.84 -69.83
N SER A 5 46.14 36.24 -68.71
CA SER A 5 46.17 35.47 -67.44
C SER A 5 45.08 34.41 -67.43
N ARG A 6 45.46 33.15 -67.24
CA ARG A 6 44.51 32.03 -67.01
C ARG A 6 44.21 31.97 -65.56
N SER A 7 42.89 32.14 -65.23
CA SER A 7 42.30 31.86 -63.90
C SER A 7 42.05 30.38 -63.76
N SER A 8 42.63 29.77 -62.73
CA SER A 8 42.36 28.38 -62.31
C SER A 8 41.12 28.32 -61.46
N LEU A 9 40.12 27.54 -61.91
CA LEU A 9 38.95 27.18 -61.13
C LEU A 9 39.33 25.99 -60.21
N SER A 10 39.20 26.21 -58.90
CA SER A 10 39.27 25.15 -57.91
C SER A 10 37.88 24.48 -57.74
N PRO A 11 37.83 23.18 -57.66
CA PRO A 11 36.51 22.52 -57.39
C PRO A 11 36.16 22.62 -55.90
N VAL A 12 34.95 23.16 -55.64
CA VAL A 12 34.34 23.13 -54.33
C VAL A 12 33.82 21.71 -54.09
N VAL A 13 34.49 21.00 -53.17
CA VAL A 13 33.99 19.71 -52.67
C VAL A 13 32.92 20.01 -51.66
N ALA A 14 31.66 19.73 -52.01
CA ALA A 14 30.54 19.78 -51.08
C ALA A 14 30.59 18.55 -50.16
N LEU A 15 30.97 18.77 -48.91
CA LEU A 15 30.93 17.74 -47.87
C LEU A 15 29.50 17.70 -47.28
N THR A 16 28.65 16.80 -47.75
CA THR A 16 27.36 16.50 -47.15
C THR A 16 27.59 15.66 -45.88
N ALA A 17 27.59 16.33 -44.73
CA ALA A 17 27.56 15.65 -43.44
C ALA A 17 26.17 15.03 -43.23
N ALA A 18 26.04 13.73 -43.37
CA ALA A 18 24.88 12.95 -42.95
C ALA A 18 24.89 12.89 -41.40
N LEU A 19 24.07 13.74 -40.79
CA LEU A 19 23.78 13.66 -39.37
C LEU A 19 22.85 12.45 -39.12
N ALA A 20 23.43 11.28 -38.84
CA ALA A 20 22.69 10.13 -38.34
C ALA A 20 22.20 10.46 -36.92
N LEU A 21 20.92 10.84 -36.79
CA LEU A 21 20.25 10.88 -35.51
C LEU A 21 20.20 9.44 -35.00
N CYS A 22 21.15 9.03 -34.19
CA CYS A 22 20.99 7.91 -33.28
C CYS A 22 19.93 8.31 -32.25
N LEU A 23 18.69 8.07 -32.57
CA LEU A 23 17.63 7.96 -31.54
C LEU A 23 18.02 6.77 -30.65
N GLY A 24 18.86 7.05 -29.66
CA GLY A 24 19.15 6.10 -28.60
C GLY A 24 17.84 5.74 -27.93
N ALA A 25 17.37 4.51 -28.16
CA ALA A 25 16.28 3.97 -27.36
C ALA A 25 16.67 4.15 -25.90
N ALA A 26 15.86 4.88 -25.14
CA ALA A 26 16.08 5.01 -23.70
C ALA A 26 16.21 3.59 -23.14
N PRO A 27 17.20 3.31 -22.27
CA PRO A 27 17.38 1.97 -21.74
C PRO A 27 16.06 1.52 -21.12
N ALA A 28 15.57 0.35 -21.55
CA ALA A 28 14.38 -0.24 -20.99
C ALA A 28 14.57 -0.33 -19.47
N ARG A 29 13.71 0.34 -18.71
CA ARG A 29 13.78 0.26 -17.25
C ARG A 29 13.58 -1.20 -16.83
N ALA A 30 14.39 -1.65 -15.88
CA ALA A 30 14.31 -3.01 -15.37
C ALA A 30 12.86 -3.32 -14.94
N GLN A 31 12.34 -4.43 -15.44
CA GLN A 31 11.00 -4.88 -15.07
C GLN A 31 10.98 -5.33 -13.61
N VAL A 32 9.88 -5.08 -12.94
CA VAL A 32 9.62 -5.62 -11.60
C VAL A 32 9.54 -7.14 -11.68
N SER A 33 10.26 -7.82 -10.80
CA SER A 33 10.23 -9.28 -10.73
C SER A 33 8.84 -9.79 -10.33
N ARG A 34 8.42 -10.87 -10.97
CA ARG A 34 7.18 -11.60 -10.60
C ARG A 34 7.39 -12.66 -9.52
N THR A 35 8.56 -12.69 -8.91
CA THR A 35 8.87 -13.64 -7.83
C THR A 35 8.42 -13.07 -6.49
N LEU A 36 7.52 -13.79 -5.83
CA LEU A 36 7.10 -13.48 -4.46
C LEU A 36 8.19 -13.84 -3.44
N SER A 37 8.22 -13.13 -2.32
CA SER A 37 9.09 -13.40 -1.18
C SER A 37 8.71 -14.71 -0.49
N THR A 38 7.44 -15.10 -0.56
CA THR A 38 6.94 -16.38 -0.06
C THR A 38 7.30 -17.52 -1.02
N PRO A 39 8.13 -18.51 -0.61
CA PRO A 39 8.49 -19.64 -1.47
C PRO A 39 7.30 -20.55 -1.75
N GLY A 40 7.08 -20.91 -3.02
CA GLY A 40 5.98 -21.77 -3.43
C GLY A 40 4.61 -21.17 -3.13
N PRO A 41 4.32 -19.96 -3.59
CA PRO A 41 3.07 -19.28 -3.30
C PRO A 41 1.87 -20.04 -3.90
N THR A 42 0.67 -19.79 -3.36
CA THR A 42 -0.56 -20.29 -4.00
C THR A 42 -0.72 -19.68 -5.41
N ALA A 43 -1.42 -20.40 -6.29
CA ALA A 43 -1.66 -19.90 -7.64
C ALA A 43 -2.39 -18.54 -7.64
N GLN A 44 -3.32 -18.36 -6.70
CA GLN A 44 -4.06 -17.10 -6.53
C GLN A 44 -3.16 -15.96 -6.05
N ALA A 45 -2.27 -16.22 -5.08
CA ALA A 45 -1.29 -15.20 -4.64
C ALA A 45 -0.37 -14.79 -5.79
N GLN A 46 0.07 -15.75 -6.59
CA GLN A 46 0.89 -15.46 -7.78
C GLN A 46 0.11 -14.65 -8.83
N LYS A 47 -1.19 -14.95 -9.06
CA LYS A 47 -2.02 -14.18 -9.99
C LYS A 47 -2.23 -12.74 -9.52
N VAL A 48 -2.53 -12.52 -8.22
CA VAL A 48 -2.65 -11.18 -7.66
C VAL A 48 -1.34 -10.41 -7.77
N TYR A 49 -0.22 -11.06 -7.42
CA TYR A 49 1.08 -10.41 -7.53
C TYR A 49 1.47 -10.08 -8.98
N ASN A 50 1.13 -10.96 -9.93
CA ASN A 50 1.33 -10.69 -11.36
C ASN A 50 0.52 -9.45 -11.80
N LEU A 51 -0.73 -9.31 -11.37
CA LEU A 51 -1.53 -8.10 -11.63
C LEU A 51 -0.82 -6.84 -11.11
N LEU A 52 -0.35 -6.84 -9.87
CA LEU A 52 0.35 -5.69 -9.29
C LEU A 52 1.64 -5.36 -10.04
N THR A 53 2.41 -6.38 -10.43
CA THR A 53 3.64 -6.18 -11.21
C THR A 53 3.36 -5.70 -12.63
N ASP A 54 2.26 -6.12 -13.24
CA ASP A 54 1.84 -5.67 -14.56
C ASP A 54 1.42 -4.20 -14.54
N LEU A 55 0.65 -3.76 -13.54
CA LEU A 55 0.31 -2.36 -13.34
C LEU A 55 1.57 -1.50 -13.19
N GLU A 56 2.51 -1.93 -12.37
CA GLU A 56 3.77 -1.24 -12.16
C GLU A 56 4.63 -1.19 -13.43
N ASN A 57 4.77 -2.32 -14.14
CA ASN A 57 5.58 -2.40 -15.35
C ASN A 57 4.95 -1.61 -16.51
N ASN A 58 3.63 -1.64 -16.69
CA ASN A 58 2.93 -0.82 -17.68
C ASN A 58 3.20 0.67 -17.43
N SER A 59 3.13 1.09 -16.16
CA SER A 59 3.41 2.44 -15.77
C SER A 59 4.86 2.86 -16.09
N ARG A 60 5.84 2.00 -15.76
CA ARG A 60 7.27 2.27 -15.99
C ARG A 60 7.63 2.36 -17.47
N ASN A 61 6.97 1.59 -18.31
CA ASN A 61 7.29 1.43 -19.73
C ASN A 61 6.44 2.32 -20.66
N GLY A 62 5.68 3.28 -20.11
CA GLY A 62 4.85 4.19 -20.89
C GLY A 62 3.57 3.54 -21.45
N GLY A 63 3.18 2.37 -20.94
CA GLY A 63 1.93 1.71 -21.25
C GLY A 63 0.72 2.31 -20.52
N THR A 64 -0.38 1.58 -20.51
CA THR A 64 -1.61 2.01 -19.84
C THR A 64 -1.38 2.16 -18.35
N LYS A 65 -1.67 3.37 -17.85
CA LYS A 65 -1.56 3.69 -16.43
C LYS A 65 -2.90 3.38 -15.75
N GLN A 66 -2.90 2.39 -14.87
CA GLN A 66 -4.09 2.00 -14.10
C GLN A 66 -3.71 1.81 -12.64
N THR A 67 -4.66 2.11 -11.76
CA THR A 67 -4.51 2.02 -10.30
C THR A 67 -5.71 1.31 -9.71
N ILE A 68 -5.48 0.36 -8.83
CA ILE A 68 -6.54 -0.26 -8.03
C ILE A 68 -6.91 0.70 -6.92
N MET A 69 -8.16 1.16 -6.89
CA MET A 69 -8.65 1.96 -5.76
C MET A 69 -8.96 1.07 -4.57
N GLY A 70 -8.51 1.50 -3.42
CA GLY A 70 -8.64 0.80 -2.15
C GLY A 70 -9.36 1.61 -1.09
N GLN A 71 -9.92 0.90 -0.11
CA GLN A 71 -10.53 1.43 1.10
C GLN A 71 -10.04 0.60 2.29
N HIS A 72 -9.47 1.27 3.29
CA HIS A 72 -9.19 0.67 4.57
C HIS A 72 -10.46 0.69 5.44
N CYS A 73 -10.78 -0.45 6.05
CA CYS A 73 -11.94 -0.65 6.89
C CYS A 73 -11.48 -0.85 8.34
N GLU A 74 -11.84 0.10 9.20
CA GLU A 74 -11.43 0.09 10.61
C GLU A 74 -12.40 -0.71 11.45
N ALA A 75 -11.88 -1.80 12.01
CA ALA A 75 -12.60 -2.74 12.83
C ALA A 75 -13.54 -2.14 13.88
N GLN A 76 -13.25 -0.97 14.38
CA GLN A 76 -13.88 -0.47 15.60
C GLN A 76 -14.72 0.78 15.40
N LYS A 77 -14.67 1.36 14.21
CA LYS A 77 -15.52 2.50 13.83
C LYS A 77 -16.68 2.07 12.96
N GLU A 78 -16.57 0.91 12.33
CA GLU A 78 -17.61 0.38 11.47
C GLU A 78 -18.71 -0.33 12.30
N ALA A 79 -19.95 -0.14 11.92
CA ALA A 79 -21.06 -0.89 12.50
C ALA A 79 -21.03 -2.37 12.12
N TYR A 80 -20.40 -2.71 11.00
CA TYR A 80 -20.14 -4.07 10.52
C TYR A 80 -18.91 -4.09 9.62
N ALA A 81 -18.23 -5.23 9.52
CA ALA A 81 -17.03 -5.35 8.72
C ALA A 81 -17.26 -4.97 7.25
N GLY A 82 -16.46 -4.05 6.73
CA GLY A 82 -16.57 -3.58 5.36
C GLY A 82 -17.60 -2.47 5.13
N GLU A 83 -18.13 -1.85 6.18
CA GLU A 83 -19.10 -0.75 6.06
C GLU A 83 -18.61 0.37 5.13
N TYR A 84 -17.35 0.78 5.28
CA TYR A 84 -16.80 1.87 4.46
C TYR A 84 -16.69 1.48 2.98
N TRP A 85 -16.33 0.24 2.70
CA TRP A 85 -16.32 -0.31 1.35
C TRP A 85 -17.74 -0.27 0.73
N VAL A 86 -18.76 -0.62 1.53
CA VAL A 86 -20.17 -0.54 1.12
C VAL A 86 -20.58 0.91 0.87
N LYS A 87 -20.30 1.84 1.80
CA LYS A 87 -20.63 3.26 1.67
C LYS A 87 -20.04 3.90 0.42
N VAL A 88 -18.77 3.61 0.10
CA VAL A 88 -18.16 4.11 -1.14
C VAL A 88 -18.97 3.66 -2.36
N GLY A 89 -19.40 2.41 -2.38
CA GLY A 89 -20.21 1.88 -3.48
C GLY A 89 -21.60 2.50 -3.57
N ASP A 90 -22.25 2.76 -2.45
CA ASP A 90 -23.57 3.39 -2.41
C ASP A 90 -23.53 4.84 -2.94
N ILE A 91 -22.40 5.53 -2.69
CA ILE A 91 -22.17 6.87 -3.20
C ILE A 91 -21.88 6.88 -4.70
N SER A 92 -20.99 6.00 -5.16
CA SER A 92 -20.39 6.05 -6.49
C SER A 92 -21.01 5.11 -7.51
N GLY A 93 -21.78 4.12 -7.06
CA GLY A 93 -22.23 3.00 -7.88
C GLY A 93 -21.14 1.94 -8.16
N ARG A 94 -19.96 2.07 -7.56
CA ARG A 94 -18.83 1.16 -7.73
C ARG A 94 -18.11 0.95 -6.41
N ARG A 95 -17.69 -0.27 -6.13
CA ARG A 95 -16.95 -0.62 -4.92
C ARG A 95 -15.44 -0.41 -5.13
N PRO A 96 -14.63 -0.19 -4.07
CA PRO A 96 -13.18 -0.29 -4.17
C PRO A 96 -12.75 -1.67 -4.68
N GLY A 97 -11.70 -1.72 -5.50
CA GLY A 97 -11.12 -2.98 -6.01
C GLY A 97 -10.17 -3.65 -5.01
N PHE A 98 -9.76 -2.92 -3.98
CA PHE A 98 -8.99 -3.42 -2.86
C PHE A 98 -9.68 -3.03 -1.56
N VAL A 99 -9.78 -3.95 -0.61
CA VAL A 99 -10.21 -3.68 0.75
C VAL A 99 -9.13 -4.13 1.72
N GLU A 100 -8.71 -3.24 2.60
CA GLU A 100 -7.82 -3.58 3.71
C GLU A 100 -8.59 -3.57 5.02
N LEU A 101 -8.41 -4.62 5.81
CA LEU A 101 -8.97 -4.82 7.13
C LEU A 101 -7.84 -4.91 8.16
N ASP A 102 -8.14 -5.09 9.43
CA ASP A 102 -7.14 -5.10 10.49
C ASP A 102 -7.35 -6.24 11.49
N PHE A 103 -6.25 -6.81 11.99
CA PHE A 103 -6.26 -7.81 13.06
C PHE A 103 -6.13 -7.18 14.46
N GLY A 104 -5.82 -5.90 14.53
CA GLY A 104 -5.59 -5.19 15.78
C GLY A 104 -6.84 -4.58 16.38
N PRO A 105 -6.75 -4.17 17.64
CA PRO A 105 -7.78 -3.36 18.29
C PRO A 105 -7.74 -1.94 17.69
N GLY A 106 -8.86 -1.34 17.38
CA GLY A 106 -8.90 0.00 16.82
C GLY A 106 -9.14 1.11 17.84
N ASN A 107 -9.37 2.31 17.30
CA ASN A 107 -9.35 3.56 18.06
C ASN A 107 -10.46 3.69 19.11
N TYR A 108 -11.59 3.01 18.96
CA TYR A 108 -12.77 3.25 19.80
C TYR A 108 -13.03 2.17 20.86
N HIS A 109 -12.37 1.04 20.75
CA HIS A 109 -12.49 -0.03 21.73
C HIS A 109 -11.13 -0.24 22.39
N SER A 110 -11.09 -0.14 23.70
CA SER A 110 -9.87 -0.37 24.48
C SER A 110 -9.46 -1.83 24.52
N THR A 111 -10.38 -2.73 24.23
CA THR A 111 -10.16 -4.17 24.28
C THR A 111 -10.23 -4.80 22.90
N TYR A 112 -9.44 -5.82 22.70
CA TYR A 112 -9.43 -6.62 21.49
C TYR A 112 -10.74 -7.38 21.30
N SER A 113 -11.37 -7.25 20.13
CA SER A 113 -12.63 -7.91 19.79
C SER A 113 -12.39 -9.01 18.76
N GLU A 114 -12.25 -10.24 19.23
CA GLU A 114 -12.08 -11.41 18.35
C GLU A 114 -13.28 -11.64 17.42
N PRO A 115 -14.55 -11.50 17.86
CA PRO A 115 -15.70 -11.64 16.97
C PRO A 115 -15.68 -10.72 15.77
N TYR A 116 -15.19 -9.47 15.92
CA TYR A 116 -15.07 -8.56 14.80
C TYR A 116 -14.05 -9.06 13.77
N VAL A 117 -12.92 -9.57 14.23
CA VAL A 117 -11.89 -10.12 13.34
C VAL A 117 -12.42 -11.29 12.52
N ASP A 118 -13.27 -12.14 13.12
CA ASP A 118 -13.93 -13.23 12.41
C ASP A 118 -14.88 -12.72 11.32
N TYR A 119 -15.65 -11.67 11.61
CA TYR A 119 -16.48 -11.01 10.59
C TYR A 119 -15.63 -10.39 9.48
N ALA A 120 -14.51 -9.75 9.82
CA ALA A 120 -13.59 -9.18 8.85
C ALA A 120 -12.97 -10.26 7.93
N VAL A 121 -12.58 -11.39 8.50
CA VAL A 121 -12.08 -12.55 7.74
C VAL A 121 -13.16 -13.11 6.82
N GLY A 122 -14.39 -13.27 7.30
CA GLY A 122 -15.53 -13.70 6.50
C GLY A 122 -15.81 -12.73 5.34
N PHE A 123 -15.83 -11.44 5.64
CA PHE A 123 -16.02 -10.40 4.63
C PHE A 123 -14.91 -10.44 3.56
N ALA A 124 -13.64 -10.48 3.96
CA ALA A 124 -12.51 -10.57 3.03
C ALA A 124 -12.59 -11.81 2.13
N ARG A 125 -12.89 -12.97 2.71
CA ARG A 125 -13.09 -14.22 1.98
C ARG A 125 -14.15 -14.04 0.89
N ASP A 126 -15.30 -13.50 1.24
CA ASP A 126 -16.44 -13.39 0.34
C ASP A 126 -16.14 -12.40 -0.79
N ARG A 127 -15.47 -11.27 -0.52
CA ARG A 127 -15.07 -10.30 -1.57
C ARG A 127 -14.22 -10.95 -2.64
N PHE A 128 -13.22 -11.76 -2.24
CA PHE A 128 -12.38 -12.45 -3.21
C PHE A 128 -13.13 -13.56 -3.94
N ILE A 129 -13.85 -14.42 -3.20
CA ILE A 129 -14.58 -15.56 -3.78
C ILE A 129 -15.67 -15.12 -4.75
N TYR A 130 -16.36 -14.02 -4.47
CA TYR A 130 -17.38 -13.49 -5.41
C TYR A 130 -16.76 -12.68 -6.56
N GLY A 131 -15.44 -12.48 -6.58
CA GLY A 131 -14.76 -11.74 -7.66
C GLY A 131 -15.07 -10.26 -7.60
N GLU A 132 -15.07 -9.69 -6.41
CA GLU A 132 -15.39 -8.28 -6.19
C GLU A 132 -14.17 -7.43 -5.89
N GLY A 133 -12.98 -8.03 -5.78
CA GLY A 133 -11.72 -7.35 -5.55
C GLY A 133 -10.67 -8.23 -4.89
N ILE A 134 -9.56 -7.61 -4.51
CA ILE A 134 -8.48 -8.21 -3.73
C ILE A 134 -8.51 -7.68 -2.30
N VAL A 135 -7.88 -8.40 -1.38
CA VAL A 135 -7.98 -8.13 0.06
C VAL A 135 -6.62 -7.99 0.72
N GLY A 136 -6.56 -7.16 1.75
CA GLY A 136 -5.40 -6.97 2.60
C GLY A 136 -5.77 -6.99 4.07
N PHE A 137 -4.76 -7.19 4.90
CA PHE A 137 -4.84 -7.03 6.35
C PHE A 137 -3.62 -6.29 6.86
N SER A 138 -3.86 -5.22 7.59
CA SER A 138 -2.88 -4.62 8.50
C SER A 138 -2.95 -5.29 9.87
N PHE A 139 -1.97 -5.00 10.71
CA PHE A 139 -1.97 -5.50 12.08
C PHE A 139 -1.49 -4.41 13.04
N HIS A 140 -2.44 -3.66 13.60
CA HIS A 140 -2.18 -2.74 14.70
C HIS A 140 -1.99 -3.54 16.00
N GLN A 141 -0.88 -4.25 16.05
CA GLN A 141 -0.58 -5.15 17.15
C GLN A 141 -0.28 -4.39 18.43
N SER A 142 -0.98 -4.71 19.52
CA SER A 142 -0.59 -4.24 20.85
C SER A 142 0.81 -4.74 21.21
N TYR A 143 1.54 -3.94 21.99
CA TYR A 143 2.86 -4.38 22.49
C TYR A 143 2.77 -5.77 23.13
N PRO A 144 3.63 -6.71 22.74
CA PRO A 144 3.55 -8.09 23.25
C PRO A 144 3.64 -8.21 24.77
N GLY A 145 4.42 -7.34 25.43
CA GLY A 145 4.56 -7.29 26.88
C GLY A 145 3.43 -6.57 27.62
N ALA A 146 2.41 -6.05 26.92
CA ALA A 146 1.27 -5.44 27.57
C ALA A 146 0.36 -6.51 28.20
N SER A 147 -0.15 -6.21 29.39
CA SER A 147 -1.08 -7.09 30.12
C SER A 147 -2.47 -7.17 29.47
N VAL A 148 -2.83 -6.13 28.71
CA VAL A 148 -4.10 -6.02 27.97
C VAL A 148 -3.84 -5.71 26.51
N LYS A 149 -4.54 -6.39 25.62
CA LYS A 149 -4.54 -6.05 24.20
C LYS A 149 -5.52 -4.91 23.98
N SER A 150 -5.02 -3.73 23.62
CA SER A 150 -5.84 -2.54 23.42
C SER A 150 -5.19 -1.63 22.36
N TRP A 151 -5.97 -0.68 21.85
CA TRP A 151 -5.47 0.32 20.93
C TRP A 151 -4.35 1.16 21.54
N GLU A 152 -4.51 1.58 22.81
CA GLU A 152 -3.53 2.38 23.52
C GLU A 152 -2.19 1.64 23.61
N ASN A 153 -2.23 0.32 23.78
CA ASN A 153 -1.03 -0.51 23.85
C ASN A 153 -0.39 -0.84 22.50
N THR A 154 -0.98 -0.37 21.40
CA THR A 154 -0.33 -0.36 20.08
C THR A 154 0.75 0.70 20.01
N PHE A 155 0.61 1.76 20.80
CA PHE A 155 1.58 2.85 20.86
C PHE A 155 2.62 2.63 21.95
N ARG A 156 3.74 3.35 21.80
CA ARG A 156 4.77 3.40 22.82
C ARG A 156 4.22 4.04 24.10
N GLN A 157 4.32 3.31 25.21
CA GLN A 157 3.86 3.76 26.52
C GLN A 157 5.00 4.24 27.41
N SER A 158 4.70 5.14 28.36
CA SER A 158 5.68 5.69 29.29
C SER A 158 6.27 4.65 30.25
N TRP A 159 5.58 3.52 30.47
CA TRP A 159 6.05 2.43 31.32
C TRP A 159 6.99 1.45 30.60
N MET A 160 7.16 1.56 29.25
CA MET A 160 8.12 0.78 28.49
C MET A 160 9.53 1.32 28.78
N ASP A 161 10.42 0.45 29.24
CA ASP A 161 11.83 0.80 29.45
C ASP A 161 12.60 0.93 28.12
N TYR A 162 13.87 1.25 28.19
CA TYR A 162 14.71 1.45 27.00
C TYR A 162 14.97 0.15 26.18
N ASN A 163 14.70 -1.04 26.73
CA ASN A 163 15.01 -2.33 26.08
C ASN A 163 13.77 -3.16 25.70
N TRP A 164 12.59 -2.52 25.61
CA TRP A 164 11.35 -3.27 25.27
C TRP A 164 11.45 -4.02 23.94
N MET A 165 12.02 -3.42 22.89
CA MET A 165 12.18 -4.07 21.58
C MET A 165 13.17 -5.24 21.68
N GLY A 166 14.28 -5.06 22.39
CA GLY A 166 15.25 -6.11 22.59
C GLY A 166 14.65 -7.37 23.22
N ARG A 167 13.69 -7.22 24.16
CA ARG A 167 12.99 -8.37 24.75
C ARG A 167 12.04 -9.04 23.76
N VAL A 168 11.31 -8.25 22.98
CA VAL A 168 10.34 -8.78 21.99
C VAL A 168 11.04 -9.67 20.94
N ILE A 169 12.27 -9.32 20.54
CA ILE A 169 12.99 -10.07 19.50
C ILE A 169 13.98 -11.11 20.06
N ASN A 170 14.05 -11.27 21.37
CA ASN A 170 15.05 -12.16 22.00
C ASN A 170 14.59 -13.63 22.01
N TRP A 171 14.64 -14.25 20.85
CA TRP A 171 14.32 -15.66 20.68
C TRP A 171 15.31 -16.59 21.40
N GLN A 172 16.57 -16.17 21.57
CA GLN A 172 17.60 -16.98 22.23
C GLN A 172 17.34 -17.13 23.73
N ALA A 173 16.99 -16.03 24.41
CA ALA A 173 16.61 -16.06 25.82
C ALA A 173 15.15 -16.47 26.03
N ASN A 174 14.37 -16.58 24.95
CA ASN A 174 12.98 -17.00 24.98
C ASN A 174 12.14 -16.17 25.99
N THR A 175 12.28 -14.86 25.92
CA THR A 175 11.65 -13.93 26.84
C THR A 175 10.12 -14.01 26.84
N ALA A 176 9.48 -13.54 27.90
CA ALA A 176 8.02 -13.51 28.00
C ALA A 176 7.37 -12.68 26.87
N GLU A 177 8.02 -11.56 26.48
CA GLU A 177 7.59 -10.71 25.37
C GLU A 177 7.75 -11.41 24.02
N TYR A 178 8.83 -12.18 23.81
CA TYR A 178 8.98 -12.97 22.60
C TYR A 178 7.91 -14.06 22.51
N GLN A 179 7.61 -14.76 23.59
CA GLN A 179 6.54 -15.73 23.64
C GLN A 179 5.17 -15.08 23.38
N ALA A 180 4.95 -13.85 23.87
CA ALA A 180 3.75 -13.10 23.61
C ALA A 180 3.65 -12.66 22.16
N LEU A 181 4.76 -12.23 21.52
CA LEU A 181 4.82 -11.97 20.08
C LEU A 181 4.38 -13.21 19.28
N LEU A 182 4.89 -14.39 19.62
CA LEU A 182 4.51 -15.64 18.93
C LEU A 182 3.02 -15.97 19.12
N ARG A 183 2.43 -15.71 20.29
CA ARG A 183 0.98 -15.89 20.51
C ARG A 183 0.16 -14.93 19.64
N ASP A 184 0.57 -13.66 19.55
CA ASP A 184 -0.12 -12.68 18.71
C ASP A 184 -0.01 -13.03 17.23
N LEU A 185 1.18 -13.45 16.79
CA LEU A 185 1.38 -13.94 15.41
C LEU A 185 0.59 -15.24 15.15
N SER A 186 0.45 -16.12 16.16
CA SER A 186 -0.38 -17.32 16.03
C SER A 186 -1.85 -16.98 15.83
N PHE A 187 -2.37 -16.01 16.58
CA PHE A 187 -3.72 -15.53 16.40
C PHE A 187 -3.96 -15.04 14.96
N ALA A 188 -3.10 -14.13 14.46
CA ALA A 188 -3.20 -13.67 13.07
C ALA A 188 -3.06 -14.81 12.06
N ALA A 189 -2.14 -15.76 12.32
CA ALA A 189 -1.92 -16.91 11.45
C ALA A 189 -3.12 -17.85 11.39
N ASP A 190 -3.87 -18.04 12.48
CA ASP A 190 -5.09 -18.85 12.49
C ASP A 190 -6.17 -18.21 11.57
N LYS A 191 -6.34 -16.90 11.62
CA LYS A 191 -7.26 -16.16 10.76
C LYS A 191 -6.82 -16.18 9.29
N LEU A 192 -5.52 -15.98 9.03
CA LEU A 192 -4.93 -16.10 7.70
C LEU A 192 -5.01 -17.52 7.12
N THR A 193 -5.02 -18.53 7.97
CA THR A 193 -5.21 -19.94 7.58
C THR A 193 -6.61 -20.16 6.99
N VAL A 194 -7.65 -19.57 7.61
CA VAL A 194 -9.02 -19.62 7.07
C VAL A 194 -9.07 -19.06 5.64
N LEU A 195 -8.38 -17.94 5.41
CA LEU A 195 -8.30 -17.34 4.06
C LEU A 195 -7.49 -18.20 3.10
N ARG A 196 -6.36 -18.76 3.54
CA ARG A 196 -5.55 -19.69 2.73
C ARG A 196 -6.37 -20.90 2.28
N ASP A 197 -7.09 -21.51 3.19
CA ASP A 197 -7.86 -22.74 2.92
C ASP A 197 -9.06 -22.46 2.00
N ALA A 198 -9.54 -21.22 2.00
CA ALA A 198 -10.53 -20.73 1.03
C ALA A 198 -9.91 -20.26 -0.31
N GLY A 199 -8.61 -20.37 -0.51
CA GLY A 199 -7.92 -19.94 -1.73
C GLY A 199 -7.78 -18.43 -1.86
N VAL A 200 -7.88 -17.66 -0.78
CA VAL A 200 -7.83 -16.20 -0.78
C VAL A 200 -6.39 -15.72 -0.52
N PRO A 201 -5.76 -15.02 -1.48
CA PRO A 201 -4.50 -14.34 -1.25
C PRO A 201 -4.69 -13.07 -0.44
N VAL A 202 -3.72 -12.73 0.40
CA VAL A 202 -3.81 -11.58 1.30
C VAL A 202 -2.56 -10.71 1.16
N LEU A 203 -2.76 -9.42 0.88
CA LEU A 203 -1.74 -8.40 1.08
C LEU A 203 -1.61 -8.19 2.60
N PHE A 204 -0.52 -8.64 3.19
CA PHE A 204 -0.32 -8.55 4.64
C PHE A 204 0.67 -7.44 4.99
N ARG A 205 0.23 -6.46 5.79
CA ARG A 205 0.96 -5.23 6.11
C ARG A 205 1.24 -5.11 7.62
N PRO A 206 2.19 -5.89 8.17
CA PRO A 206 2.59 -5.78 9.57
C PRO A 206 3.55 -4.61 9.80
N PHE A 207 3.62 -4.10 11.01
CA PHE A 207 4.65 -3.18 11.50
C PHE A 207 4.88 -1.95 10.60
N HIS A 208 3.81 -1.38 10.05
CA HIS A 208 3.87 -0.19 9.21
C HIS A 208 4.29 1.07 9.99
N GLU A 209 4.57 2.16 9.29
CA GLU A 209 5.00 3.44 9.87
C GLU A 209 6.25 3.37 10.77
N MET A 210 7.15 2.44 10.52
CA MET A 210 8.31 2.16 11.38
C MET A 210 9.31 3.31 11.49
N ASN A 211 9.30 4.25 10.54
CA ASN A 211 10.18 5.43 10.52
C ASN A 211 9.52 6.68 11.11
N LYS A 212 8.29 6.59 11.64
CA LYS A 212 7.53 7.72 12.20
C LYS A 212 8.24 8.29 13.42
N LYS A 213 8.41 9.62 13.45
CA LYS A 213 9.07 10.39 14.51
C LYS A 213 8.06 11.22 15.28
N GLY A 214 8.49 11.74 16.42
CA GLY A 214 7.79 12.78 17.18
C GLY A 214 6.87 12.26 18.28
N SER A 215 6.20 13.22 18.93
CA SER A 215 5.36 12.99 20.12
C SER A 215 3.96 12.48 19.79
N ALA A 216 3.58 12.43 18.52
CA ALA A 216 2.28 11.90 18.11
C ALA A 216 2.30 10.38 18.13
N SER A 217 2.32 9.82 19.33
CA SER A 217 2.12 8.39 19.64
C SER A 217 2.64 7.43 18.55
N PRO A 218 3.97 7.26 18.42
CA PRO A 218 4.48 6.27 17.47
C PRO A 218 4.10 4.88 17.96
N PHE A 219 3.87 3.96 17.03
CA PHE A 219 3.70 2.55 17.37
C PHE A 219 4.90 2.04 18.18
N TRP A 220 4.69 1.02 19.01
CA TRP A 220 5.76 0.49 19.85
C TRP A 220 6.98 -0.02 19.05
N TRP A 221 6.80 -0.39 17.78
CA TRP A 221 7.87 -0.79 16.85
C TRP A 221 8.48 0.38 16.08
N ALA A 222 7.88 1.58 16.12
CA ALA A 222 8.34 2.71 15.33
C ALA A 222 9.54 3.43 15.96
N ASN A 223 10.38 4.04 15.12
CA ASN A 223 11.57 4.80 15.50
C ASN A 223 12.52 4.00 16.42
N GLN A 224 12.63 2.70 16.17
CA GLN A 224 13.55 1.81 16.85
C GLN A 224 14.87 1.68 16.09
N ASP A 225 15.85 1.02 16.69
CA ASP A 225 17.06 0.63 15.96
C ASP A 225 16.68 -0.16 14.68
N PRO A 226 17.19 0.24 13.50
CA PRO A 226 16.82 -0.42 12.24
C PRO A 226 17.15 -1.90 12.18
N TYR A 227 18.20 -2.34 12.88
CA TYR A 227 18.53 -3.77 12.96
C TYR A 227 17.47 -4.53 13.76
N GLN A 228 17.06 -3.98 14.91
CA GLN A 228 16.01 -4.59 15.74
C GLN A 228 14.66 -4.66 15.01
N TYR A 229 14.30 -3.61 14.27
CA TYR A 229 13.08 -3.64 13.44
C TYR A 229 13.15 -4.75 12.38
N LYS A 230 14.28 -4.87 11.67
CA LYS A 230 14.45 -5.93 10.67
C LYS A 230 14.41 -7.34 11.28
N GLN A 231 14.90 -7.50 12.52
CA GLN A 231 14.76 -8.77 13.24
C GLN A 231 13.30 -9.08 13.58
N LEU A 232 12.52 -8.08 14.03
CA LEU A 232 11.10 -8.22 14.28
C LEU A 232 10.35 -8.65 13.00
N TRP A 233 10.63 -8.00 11.88
CA TRP A 233 10.06 -8.35 10.58
C TRP A 233 10.40 -9.79 10.18
N ASN A 234 11.67 -10.17 10.31
CA ASN A 234 12.14 -11.51 9.95
C ASN A 234 11.49 -12.60 10.81
N ILE A 235 11.35 -12.37 12.12
CA ILE A 235 10.64 -13.28 13.03
C ILE A 235 9.21 -13.50 12.56
N ALA A 236 8.48 -12.44 12.28
CA ALA A 236 7.09 -12.52 11.83
C ALA A 236 6.97 -13.22 10.47
N HIS A 237 7.79 -12.82 9.49
CA HIS A 237 7.80 -13.44 8.16
C HIS A 237 8.10 -14.94 8.25
N ASP A 238 9.17 -15.33 8.95
CA ASP A 238 9.56 -16.72 9.06
C ASP A 238 8.55 -17.55 9.84
N TYR A 239 7.96 -16.98 10.89
CA TYR A 239 6.88 -17.64 11.62
C TYR A 239 5.67 -17.93 10.72
N LEU A 240 5.18 -16.92 10.01
CA LEU A 240 4.00 -17.06 9.15
C LEU A 240 4.26 -17.98 7.95
N VAL A 241 5.41 -17.83 7.28
CA VAL A 241 5.69 -18.54 6.04
C VAL A 241 6.26 -19.94 6.29
N LYS A 242 7.24 -20.06 7.21
CA LYS A 242 7.95 -21.35 7.42
C LYS A 242 7.26 -22.21 8.49
N THR A 243 6.87 -21.60 9.61
CA THR A 243 6.27 -22.35 10.73
C THR A 243 4.79 -22.65 10.47
N ARG A 244 4.02 -21.63 10.02
CA ARG A 244 2.57 -21.77 9.79
C ARG A 244 2.22 -22.18 8.36
N GLY A 245 3.18 -22.17 7.44
CA GLY A 245 2.98 -22.60 6.04
C GLY A 245 2.01 -21.73 5.25
N LEU A 246 1.91 -20.44 5.56
CA LEU A 246 1.03 -19.51 4.87
C LEU A 246 1.62 -19.11 3.51
N LYS A 247 1.17 -19.77 2.45
CA LYS A 247 1.62 -19.58 1.07
C LYS A 247 0.74 -18.61 0.27
N ASN A 248 -0.28 -18.04 0.88
CA ASN A 248 -1.21 -17.08 0.30
C ASN A 248 -0.86 -15.63 0.62
N LEU A 249 0.27 -15.34 1.28
CA LEU A 249 0.63 -13.99 1.70
C LEU A 249 1.47 -13.27 0.66
N ILE A 250 1.19 -11.97 0.52
CA ILE A 250 1.93 -10.97 -0.25
C ILE A 250 2.33 -9.89 0.76
N PHE A 251 3.61 -9.79 1.11
CA PHE A 251 4.07 -8.91 2.18
C PHE A 251 4.22 -7.46 1.71
N VAL A 252 3.57 -6.55 2.43
CA VAL A 252 3.58 -5.10 2.17
C VAL A 252 4.42 -4.39 3.23
N TRP A 253 5.50 -3.74 2.82
CA TRP A 253 6.32 -2.88 3.67
C TRP A 253 5.91 -1.43 3.45
N SER A 254 5.37 -0.76 4.49
CA SER A 254 4.78 0.57 4.42
C SER A 254 5.38 1.51 5.46
N PRO A 255 6.41 2.29 5.11
CA PRO A 255 6.84 3.40 5.94
C PRO A 255 5.83 4.55 5.95
N TYR A 256 5.93 5.37 7.00
CA TYR A 256 5.34 6.70 7.04
C TYR A 256 6.11 7.64 6.10
N GLU A 257 5.46 8.71 5.63
CA GLU A 257 6.10 9.73 4.80
C GLU A 257 7.42 10.22 5.41
N TRP A 258 8.51 10.16 4.61
CA TRP A 258 9.86 10.53 5.05
C TRP A 258 10.22 11.96 4.62
N ASP A 259 9.50 12.90 5.17
CA ASP A 259 9.69 14.35 4.91
C ASP A 259 10.77 15.00 5.81
N GLY A 260 11.36 14.24 6.74
CA GLY A 260 12.32 14.68 7.73
C GLY A 260 11.69 15.25 8.99
N THR A 261 10.45 15.71 8.92
CA THR A 261 9.70 16.28 10.05
C THR A 261 8.96 15.20 10.83
N TYR A 262 8.08 14.49 10.12
CA TYR A 262 7.21 13.46 10.73
C TYR A 262 7.76 12.05 10.56
N GLY A 263 8.52 11.81 9.52
CA GLY A 263 9.19 10.54 9.24
C GLY A 263 10.68 10.69 8.99
N GLY A 264 11.46 9.73 9.50
CA GLY A 264 12.89 9.58 9.21
C GLY A 264 13.16 8.86 7.90
N ASP A 265 14.43 8.66 7.59
CA ASP A 265 14.84 7.84 6.44
C ASP A 265 14.26 6.42 6.55
N ALA A 266 13.33 6.09 5.66
CA ALA A 266 12.68 4.80 5.64
C ALA A 266 13.62 3.68 5.16
N SER A 267 14.59 4.01 4.31
CA SER A 267 15.44 3.01 3.64
C SER A 267 16.24 2.14 4.59
N VAL A 268 16.63 2.69 5.75
CA VAL A 268 17.40 1.97 6.77
C VAL A 268 16.60 0.82 7.40
N TYR A 269 15.27 0.87 7.34
CA TYR A 269 14.36 -0.12 7.89
C TYR A 269 13.96 -1.22 6.88
N TYR A 270 14.36 -1.11 5.62
CA TYR A 270 13.94 -2.08 4.60
C TYR A 270 14.46 -3.50 4.92
N PRO A 271 13.56 -4.51 5.07
CA PRO A 271 13.96 -5.84 5.53
C PRO A 271 14.69 -6.68 4.48
N GLY A 272 14.58 -6.28 3.21
CA GLY A 272 15.19 -7.01 2.09
C GLY A 272 14.17 -7.45 1.03
N SER A 273 14.65 -7.61 -0.19
CA SER A 273 13.80 -7.95 -1.35
C SER A 273 13.23 -9.38 -1.29
N ASP A 274 13.84 -10.25 -0.49
CA ASP A 274 13.40 -11.62 -0.20
C ASP A 274 12.36 -11.71 0.92
N ARG A 275 11.98 -10.57 1.50
CA ARG A 275 11.04 -10.44 2.63
C ARG A 275 9.87 -9.50 2.35
N VAL A 276 9.89 -8.80 1.22
CA VAL A 276 8.91 -7.78 0.83
C VAL A 276 8.49 -8.01 -0.61
N ASP A 277 7.20 -7.93 -0.85
CA ASP A 277 6.60 -8.08 -2.19
C ASP A 277 6.11 -6.74 -2.75
N VAL A 278 5.51 -5.90 -1.91
CA VAL A 278 4.99 -4.59 -2.26
C VAL A 278 5.64 -3.55 -1.36
N VAL A 279 6.09 -2.44 -1.94
CA VAL A 279 6.58 -1.28 -1.20
C VAL A 279 5.51 -0.21 -1.21
N ALA A 280 5.19 0.31 -0.04
CA ALA A 280 4.10 1.25 0.15
C ALA A 280 4.53 2.50 0.91
N VAL A 281 3.61 3.42 1.11
CA VAL A 281 3.78 4.60 1.97
C VAL A 281 2.44 5.04 2.53
N ASP A 282 2.47 5.48 3.79
CA ASP A 282 1.33 6.10 4.47
C ASP A 282 1.56 7.62 4.48
N ILE A 283 0.62 8.39 3.86
CA ILE A 283 0.79 9.82 3.57
C ILE A 283 -0.40 10.61 4.12
N TYR A 284 -0.15 11.48 5.10
CA TYR A 284 -1.17 12.29 5.76
C TYR A 284 -0.90 13.80 5.72
N HIS A 285 0.38 14.23 5.73
CA HIS A 285 0.75 15.64 5.84
C HIS A 285 1.04 16.32 4.50
N GLY A 286 1.03 15.59 3.41
CA GLY A 286 1.25 16.17 2.09
C GLY A 286 0.17 17.21 1.74
N ASN A 287 0.58 18.40 1.22
CA ASN A 287 -0.30 19.27 0.47
C ASN A 287 -0.91 18.46 -0.71
N PRO A 288 -2.05 18.85 -1.33
CA PRO A 288 -2.85 18.01 -2.25
C PRO A 288 -2.07 17.28 -3.35
N TYR A 289 -0.81 17.57 -3.49
CA TYR A 289 0.12 16.86 -4.35
C TYR A 289 1.09 16.07 -3.45
N PHE A 290 1.02 14.76 -3.48
CA PHE A 290 2.05 13.97 -2.82
C PHE A 290 3.41 14.39 -3.32
N PRO A 291 4.39 14.68 -2.45
CA PRO A 291 5.73 14.96 -2.88
C PRO A 291 6.24 13.81 -3.77
N ALA A 292 6.76 14.15 -4.95
CA ALA A 292 7.23 13.17 -5.92
C ALA A 292 8.27 12.20 -5.32
N GLN A 293 8.98 12.64 -4.29
CA GLN A 293 9.98 11.87 -3.57
C GLN A 293 9.45 10.54 -3.00
N PHE A 294 8.18 10.47 -2.57
CA PHE A 294 7.64 9.22 -2.04
C PHE A 294 7.49 8.19 -3.16
N TYR A 295 6.98 8.59 -4.31
CA TYR A 295 6.84 7.70 -5.45
C TYR A 295 8.20 7.32 -6.06
N THR A 296 9.10 8.29 -6.23
CA THR A 296 10.41 8.05 -6.83
C THR A 296 11.36 7.30 -5.90
N GLY A 297 11.29 7.56 -4.58
CA GLY A 297 12.10 6.87 -3.58
C GLY A 297 11.78 5.37 -3.50
N LEU A 298 10.50 4.99 -3.68
CA LEU A 298 10.12 3.58 -3.71
C LEU A 298 10.53 2.86 -5.00
N ALA A 299 10.83 3.60 -6.09
CA ALA A 299 11.16 2.98 -7.37
C ALA A 299 12.43 2.11 -7.33
N GLY A 300 13.39 2.47 -6.45
CA GLY A 300 14.67 1.76 -6.30
C GLY A 300 14.55 0.33 -5.77
N TYR A 301 13.46 0.01 -5.07
CA TYR A 301 13.22 -1.35 -4.54
C TYR A 301 12.78 -2.35 -5.61
N ASN A 302 12.40 -1.87 -6.79
CA ASN A 302 11.98 -2.70 -7.92
C ASN A 302 10.81 -3.66 -7.58
N LYS A 303 9.83 -3.15 -6.85
CA LYS A 303 8.58 -3.80 -6.42
C LYS A 303 7.38 -2.97 -6.87
N PRO A 304 6.16 -3.54 -6.93
CA PRO A 304 4.94 -2.74 -7.08
C PRO A 304 4.84 -1.70 -5.96
N ARG A 305 4.38 -0.48 -6.31
CA ARG A 305 4.28 0.65 -5.39
C ARG A 305 2.83 0.93 -5.01
N MET A 306 2.61 1.21 -3.73
CA MET A 306 1.27 1.42 -3.17
C MET A 306 1.24 2.68 -2.29
N VAL A 307 0.15 3.45 -2.34
CA VAL A 307 -0.27 4.28 -1.21
C VAL A 307 -1.13 3.37 -0.34
N ALA A 308 -0.63 3.01 0.85
CA ALA A 308 -1.34 2.10 1.73
C ALA A 308 -2.34 2.84 2.62
N GLU A 309 -2.00 4.05 3.04
CA GLU A 309 -2.89 4.91 3.81
C GLU A 309 -2.80 6.37 3.37
N THR A 310 -3.95 7.02 3.31
CA THR A 310 -4.07 8.46 3.14
C THR A 310 -5.49 8.90 3.49
N ASP A 311 -5.64 10.15 3.91
CA ASP A 311 -6.94 10.81 4.13
C ASP A 311 -7.46 11.51 2.87
N LYS A 312 -6.84 11.30 1.71
CA LYS A 312 -7.10 12.06 0.48
C LYS A 312 -7.48 11.16 -0.68
N LEU A 313 -8.38 11.65 -1.54
CA LEU A 313 -8.64 11.05 -2.84
C LEU A 313 -7.71 11.62 -3.91
N PRO A 314 -7.39 10.86 -4.96
CA PRO A 314 -6.51 11.33 -6.04
C PRO A 314 -7.20 12.30 -7.00
N VAL A 315 -8.34 12.89 -6.64
CA VAL A 315 -9.18 13.76 -7.47
C VAL A 315 -9.32 15.12 -6.82
N ARG A 316 -9.08 16.19 -7.60
CA ARG A 316 -9.30 17.57 -7.17
C ARG A 316 -10.62 18.09 -7.69
N TRP A 317 -11.47 18.58 -6.78
CA TRP A 317 -12.66 19.36 -7.10
C TRP A 317 -12.61 20.69 -6.32
N GLY A 318 -11.82 21.65 -6.81
CA GLY A 318 -11.79 23.00 -6.24
C GLY A 318 -11.36 23.11 -4.78
N ASP A 319 -11.05 22.00 -4.13
CA ASP A 319 -10.63 21.92 -2.73
C ASP A 319 -9.17 21.51 -2.67
N SER A 320 -8.36 22.32 -1.97
CA SER A 320 -6.93 22.06 -1.77
C SER A 320 -6.62 20.77 -1.00
N ARG A 321 -7.63 20.12 -0.40
CA ARG A 321 -7.50 18.88 0.36
C ARG A 321 -7.46 17.62 -0.51
N TYR A 322 -7.87 17.69 -1.77
CA TYR A 322 -7.99 16.54 -2.65
C TYR A 322 -6.98 16.62 -3.79
N GLY A 323 -6.25 15.55 -4.01
CA GLY A 323 -5.37 15.39 -5.17
C GLY A 323 -6.16 15.54 -6.49
N THR A 324 -5.47 15.70 -7.59
CA THR A 324 -6.07 15.69 -8.93
C THR A 324 -5.95 14.31 -9.55
N VAL A 325 -6.73 14.01 -10.59
CA VAL A 325 -6.47 12.84 -11.45
C VAL A 325 -5.07 12.86 -12.03
N SER A 326 -4.52 14.06 -12.20
CA SER A 326 -3.12 14.26 -12.52
C SER A 326 -2.18 13.58 -11.51
N GLU A 327 -2.62 13.32 -10.28
CA GLU A 327 -1.82 12.53 -9.33
C GLU A 327 -1.61 11.10 -9.84
N LEU A 328 -2.66 10.40 -10.24
CA LEU A 328 -2.53 9.04 -10.79
C LEU A 328 -1.88 9.02 -12.17
N ASP A 329 -2.02 10.09 -12.96
CA ASP A 329 -1.32 10.23 -14.24
C ASP A 329 0.18 10.45 -14.06
N ALA A 330 0.55 11.26 -13.09
CA ALA A 330 1.95 11.58 -12.79
C ALA A 330 2.62 10.43 -12.02
N ARG A 331 1.89 9.81 -11.10
CA ARG A 331 2.35 8.76 -10.18
C ARG A 331 1.35 7.61 -10.14
N PRO A 332 1.35 6.74 -11.15
CA PRO A 332 0.43 5.62 -11.24
C PRO A 332 0.82 4.52 -10.26
N TRP A 333 0.32 4.63 -9.05
CA TRP A 333 0.43 3.63 -8.01
C TRP A 333 -0.29 2.35 -8.42
N ALA A 334 0.27 1.17 -8.10
CA ALA A 334 -0.45 -0.08 -8.36
C ALA A 334 -1.74 -0.16 -7.53
N ILE A 335 -1.67 0.30 -6.27
CA ILE A 335 -2.83 0.45 -5.38
C ILE A 335 -2.79 1.85 -4.76
N TYR A 336 -3.98 2.44 -4.60
CA TYR A 336 -4.18 3.69 -3.87
C TYR A 336 -5.31 3.48 -2.87
N SER A 337 -4.96 3.34 -1.57
CA SER A 337 -5.92 3.02 -0.51
C SER A 337 -6.15 4.22 0.41
N VAL A 338 -7.41 4.50 0.68
CA VAL A 338 -7.83 5.56 1.58
C VAL A 338 -8.08 4.98 2.97
N TRP A 339 -7.59 5.69 3.99
CA TRP A 339 -7.75 5.27 5.38
C TRP A 339 -9.19 5.40 5.86
N GLY A 340 -9.71 4.34 6.46
CA GLY A 340 -10.86 4.25 7.33
C GLY A 340 -11.99 5.23 7.07
N ASP A 341 -12.34 5.96 8.09
CA ASP A 341 -13.45 6.91 8.09
C ASP A 341 -13.14 8.25 7.42
N SER A 342 -11.91 8.50 6.99
CA SER A 342 -11.47 9.82 6.49
C SER A 342 -12.36 10.43 5.42
N LEU A 343 -13.01 9.58 4.60
CA LEU A 343 -13.92 10.02 3.55
C LEU A 343 -15.39 9.89 3.91
N VAL A 344 -15.75 8.92 4.75
CA VAL A 344 -17.15 8.50 4.94
C VAL A 344 -17.70 8.79 6.32
N TYR A 345 -16.87 9.23 7.28
CA TYR A 345 -17.25 9.44 8.67
C TYR A 345 -18.46 10.39 8.84
N ASN A 346 -18.48 11.47 8.11
CA ASN A 346 -19.55 12.47 8.20
C ASN A 346 -20.72 12.24 7.25
N LEU A 347 -20.68 11.21 6.41
CA LEU A 347 -21.72 10.97 5.40
C LEU A 347 -23.03 10.46 6.01
N GLY A 348 -23.02 9.99 7.27
CA GLY A 348 -24.23 9.49 7.99
C GLY A 348 -24.79 10.42 9.05
N THR A 349 -24.09 11.49 9.43
CA THR A 349 -24.44 12.34 10.59
C THR A 349 -24.72 13.78 10.26
N THR A 350 -24.36 14.28 9.08
CA THR A 350 -24.53 15.66 8.66
C THR A 350 -25.41 15.75 7.42
N SER A 351 -26.08 16.90 7.26
CA SER A 351 -26.91 17.18 6.09
C SER A 351 -26.11 17.00 4.81
N PRO A 352 -26.69 16.42 3.74
CA PRO A 352 -26.08 16.38 2.40
C PRO A 352 -25.64 17.76 1.88
N ASN A 353 -26.10 18.82 2.53
CA ASN A 353 -25.76 20.21 2.25
C ASN A 353 -24.57 20.73 3.07
N ASP A 354 -24.00 19.91 3.98
CA ASP A 354 -22.73 20.27 4.61
C ASP A 354 -21.64 20.27 3.53
N TRP A 355 -20.94 21.39 3.43
CA TRP A 355 -19.95 21.59 2.38
C TRP A 355 -18.85 20.52 2.39
N ASN A 356 -18.41 20.08 3.55
CA ASN A 356 -17.41 19.02 3.69
C ASN A 356 -17.95 17.67 3.24
N VAL A 357 -19.17 17.34 3.59
CA VAL A 357 -19.85 16.11 3.16
C VAL A 357 -20.08 16.12 1.65
N SER A 358 -20.57 17.24 1.11
CA SER A 358 -20.85 17.32 -0.34
C SER A 358 -19.58 17.29 -1.18
N SER A 359 -18.45 17.83 -0.69
CA SER A 359 -17.18 17.76 -1.41
C SER A 359 -16.61 16.33 -1.41
N ASN A 360 -16.65 15.62 -0.28
CA ASN A 360 -16.24 14.22 -0.20
C ASN A 360 -17.14 13.31 -1.03
N TYR A 361 -18.45 13.49 -0.92
CA TYR A 361 -19.43 12.76 -1.73
C TYR A 361 -19.14 12.89 -3.22
N LYS A 362 -18.95 14.13 -3.67
CA LYS A 362 -18.63 14.42 -5.07
C LYS A 362 -17.28 13.80 -5.48
N ALA A 363 -16.26 13.92 -4.65
CA ALA A 363 -14.93 13.37 -4.92
C ALA A 363 -14.96 11.85 -5.02
N ILE A 364 -15.70 11.16 -4.15
CA ILE A 364 -15.91 9.71 -4.22
C ILE A 364 -16.63 9.35 -5.51
N LYS A 365 -17.74 10.02 -5.82
CA LYS A 365 -18.54 9.78 -7.01
C LYS A 365 -17.71 9.93 -8.29
N ASP A 366 -16.91 10.99 -8.36
CA ASP A 366 -16.09 11.25 -9.53
C ASP A 366 -14.92 10.25 -9.62
N THR A 367 -14.24 9.94 -8.50
CA THR A 367 -13.13 8.98 -8.50
C THR A 367 -13.57 7.60 -8.99
N TYR A 368 -14.64 7.07 -8.42
CA TYR A 368 -15.08 5.70 -8.73
C TYR A 368 -16.00 5.63 -9.93
N GLY A 369 -16.84 6.66 -10.13
CA GLY A 369 -17.82 6.73 -11.22
C GLY A 369 -17.18 7.19 -12.53
N TYR A 370 -16.75 8.43 -12.59
CA TYR A 370 -16.22 9.03 -13.81
C TYR A 370 -14.92 8.36 -14.26
N TYR A 371 -13.94 8.21 -13.35
CA TYR A 371 -12.65 7.61 -13.69
C TYR A 371 -12.67 6.11 -13.81
N GLY A 372 -13.59 5.44 -13.11
CA GLY A 372 -13.87 4.04 -13.35
C GLY A 372 -14.36 3.78 -14.78
N THR A 373 -15.13 4.72 -15.35
CA THR A 373 -15.62 4.63 -16.74
C THR A 373 -14.50 4.80 -17.77
N TYR A 374 -13.49 5.64 -17.46
CA TYR A 374 -12.32 5.82 -18.34
C TYR A 374 -11.18 4.82 -18.08
N TRP A 375 -11.42 3.77 -17.30
CA TRP A 375 -10.53 2.61 -17.11
C TRP A 375 -9.16 2.91 -16.49
N ARG A 376 -9.01 4.08 -15.87
CA ARG A 376 -7.79 4.43 -15.14
C ARG A 376 -7.80 3.91 -13.71
N VAL A 377 -8.98 3.70 -13.17
CA VAL A 377 -9.21 3.20 -11.82
C VAL A 377 -9.85 1.83 -11.90
N LEU A 378 -9.20 0.83 -11.32
CA LEU A 378 -9.74 -0.51 -11.20
C LEU A 378 -10.63 -0.57 -9.94
N THR A 379 -11.92 -0.76 -10.18
CA THR A 379 -12.96 -0.81 -9.14
C THR A 379 -13.48 -2.24 -8.97
N GLY A 380 -14.10 -2.52 -7.82
CA GLY A 380 -14.66 -3.82 -7.46
C GLY A 380 -16.19 -3.87 -7.48
N GLY A 381 -16.75 -4.91 -6.89
CA GLY A 381 -18.19 -5.15 -6.79
C GLY A 381 -18.84 -5.58 -8.11
N SER A 382 -20.16 -5.54 -8.15
CA SER A 382 -20.93 -6.01 -9.32
C SER A 382 -20.73 -5.18 -10.60
N ASN A 383 -20.33 -3.89 -10.45
CA ASN A 383 -20.05 -2.98 -11.55
C ASN A 383 -18.53 -2.75 -11.72
N ALA A 384 -17.72 -3.77 -11.43
CA ALA A 384 -16.27 -3.69 -11.50
C ALA A 384 -15.77 -3.33 -12.91
N THR A 385 -14.67 -2.55 -12.95
CA THR A 385 -13.94 -2.22 -14.18
C THR A 385 -12.86 -3.25 -14.52
N TYR A 386 -12.68 -4.27 -13.69
CA TYR A 386 -11.72 -5.35 -13.88
C TYR A 386 -12.39 -6.71 -13.61
N ASN A 387 -11.97 -7.73 -14.32
CA ASN A 387 -12.46 -9.10 -14.12
C ASN A 387 -11.71 -9.77 -12.95
N TRP A 388 -12.09 -9.47 -11.73
CA TRP A 388 -11.49 -10.04 -10.53
C TRP A 388 -11.63 -11.56 -10.44
N ALA A 389 -12.67 -12.13 -11.06
CA ALA A 389 -12.88 -13.57 -11.09
C ALA A 389 -11.73 -14.33 -11.78
N ALA A 390 -10.96 -13.68 -12.64
CA ALA A 390 -9.78 -14.26 -13.27
C ALA A 390 -8.64 -14.56 -12.28
N LEU A 391 -8.68 -13.97 -11.09
CA LEU A 391 -7.66 -14.18 -10.06
C LEU A 391 -7.92 -15.40 -9.17
N ARG A 392 -9.12 -15.97 -9.25
CA ARG A 392 -9.52 -17.16 -8.49
C ARG A 392 -8.84 -18.45 -8.97
#